data_a05ebb65cbed03db53ce17059812a2c0
#
_entry.id   a05ebb65cbed03db53ce17059812a2c0
#
_cell.length_a   1.000
_cell.length_b   1.000
_cell.length_c   1.000
_cell.angle_alpha   90.00
_cell.angle_beta   90.00
_cell.angle_gamma   90.00
#
_symmetry.space_group_name_H-M   'P 1'
#
loop_
_entity.id
_entity.type
_entity.pdbx_description
1 polymer ?
#
loop_
_entity_poly.entity_id
_entity_poly.type
_entity_poly.pdbx_seq_one_letter_code
_entity_poly.pdbx_strand_id
1 'polypeptide(L)'
;DLDILTVTWASSYLPVSQIRNGVIKTKDERYIKIIEILPINFLLRSASEKRNIIYSFASYLKIAPPNLQFKILSKKADIKDYIEKIRREAEQETDERCRTLQEDYAKLLTQLGTREAITRRFFLIFEYPLSGTKSVNERDMFLYLQSAVQTAKKYLAMCGNCLLYTS
;
A
#
# COMPACT_ATOMS: atom_id res chain seq x y z
N ASP A 1 16.86 24.23 9.26
CA ASP A 1 17.15 23.68 10.61
C ASP A 1 15.92 23.12 11.36
N LEU A 2 14.70 23.42 10.91
CA LEU A 2 13.47 22.88 11.50
C LEU A 2 13.20 21.42 11.07
N ASP A 3 13.67 20.99 9.91
CA ASP A 3 13.40 19.66 9.35
C ASP A 3 14.18 18.56 10.07
N ILE A 4 15.39 18.83 10.54
CA ILE A 4 16.22 17.84 11.23
C ILE A 4 15.69 17.54 12.64
N LEU A 5 15.17 18.53 13.33
CA LEU A 5 14.60 18.36 14.68
C LEU A 5 13.27 17.59 14.64
N THR A 6 12.43 17.81 13.64
CA THR A 6 11.17 17.05 13.44
C THR A 6 11.40 15.61 13.11
N VAL A 7 12.41 15.29 12.31
CA VAL A 7 12.76 13.90 11.95
C VAL A 7 13.33 13.15 13.16
N THR A 8 14.17 13.79 13.96
CA THR A 8 14.73 13.19 15.20
C THR A 8 13.67 12.95 16.26
N TRP A 9 12.71 13.86 16.43
CA TRP A 9 11.60 13.68 17.36
C TRP A 9 10.69 12.53 16.96
N ALA A 10 10.27 12.47 15.69
CA ALA A 10 9.44 11.39 15.18
C ALA A 10 10.12 10.01 15.32
N SER A 11 11.44 9.92 15.09
CA SER A 11 12.19 8.66 15.17
C SER A 11 12.28 8.11 16.60
N SER A 12 12.24 8.96 17.63
CA SER A 12 12.28 8.50 19.03
C SER A 12 10.99 7.79 19.47
N TYR A 13 9.84 8.17 18.90
CA TYR A 13 8.53 7.57 19.19
C TYR A 13 8.20 6.36 18.29
N LEU A 14 8.86 6.22 17.14
CA LEU A 14 8.64 5.08 16.28
C LEU A 14 9.28 3.82 16.90
N PRO A 15 8.60 2.66 16.88
CA PRO A 15 9.14 1.39 17.36
C PRO A 15 10.18 0.79 16.40
N VAL A 16 10.77 1.61 15.52
CA VAL A 16 11.73 1.22 14.49
C VAL A 16 13.14 1.51 14.99
N SER A 17 14.01 0.51 14.96
CA SER A 17 15.44 0.62 15.29
C SER A 17 16.26 0.89 14.02
N GLN A 18 16.01 0.14 12.95
CA GLN A 18 16.75 0.23 11.70
C GLN A 18 15.91 -0.20 10.52
N ILE A 19 16.21 0.35 9.34
CA ILE A 19 15.68 -0.13 8.05
C ILE A 19 16.86 -0.45 7.15
N ARG A 20 16.95 -1.71 6.67
CA ARG A 20 18.00 -2.16 5.77
C ARG A 20 17.46 -3.12 4.74
N ASN A 21 17.73 -2.87 3.46
CA ASN A 21 17.30 -3.71 2.33
C ASN A 21 15.77 -3.98 2.33
N GLY A 22 14.97 -2.98 2.71
CA GLY A 22 13.51 -3.11 2.81
C GLY A 22 13.03 -4.00 3.95
N VAL A 23 13.89 -4.32 4.92
CA VAL A 23 13.54 -5.00 6.17
C VAL A 23 13.61 -3.97 7.30
N ILE A 24 12.58 -3.93 8.11
CA ILE A 24 12.45 -3.09 9.29
C ILE A 24 12.85 -3.92 10.50
N LYS A 25 13.86 -3.46 11.22
CA LYS A 25 14.19 -3.97 12.56
C LYS A 25 13.51 -3.07 13.58
N THR A 26 12.71 -3.64 14.46
CA THR A 26 12.04 -2.91 15.54
C THR A 26 12.91 -2.82 16.79
N LYS A 27 12.56 -1.93 17.73
CA LYS A 27 13.27 -1.75 19.02
C LYS A 27 13.15 -3.00 19.92
N ASP A 28 12.09 -3.78 19.74
CA ASP A 28 11.85 -5.07 20.40
C ASP A 28 12.41 -6.27 19.59
N GLU A 29 13.45 -6.01 18.76
CA GLU A 29 14.22 -7.01 18.02
C GLU A 29 13.43 -7.84 16.99
N ARG A 30 12.23 -7.41 16.55
CA ARG A 30 11.49 -8.07 15.47
C ARG A 30 11.99 -7.62 14.11
N TYR A 31 11.93 -8.52 13.12
CA TYR A 31 12.28 -8.25 11.73
C TYR A 31 11.05 -8.37 10.85
N ILE A 32 10.71 -7.27 10.20
CA ILE A 32 9.43 -7.11 9.50
C ILE A 32 9.70 -6.66 8.06
N LYS A 33 8.96 -7.24 7.11
CA LYS A 33 8.93 -6.76 5.74
C LYS A 33 7.49 -6.44 5.35
N ILE A 34 7.28 -5.24 4.79
CA ILE A 34 5.96 -4.75 4.39
C ILE A 34 5.93 -4.63 2.87
N ILE A 35 4.87 -5.10 2.25
CA ILE A 35 4.61 -4.88 0.83
C ILE A 35 3.20 -4.33 0.63
N GLU A 36 3.06 -3.41 -0.31
CA GLU A 36 1.76 -2.88 -0.71
C GLU A 36 1.19 -3.69 -1.86
N ILE A 37 -0.11 -3.97 -1.80
CA ILE A 37 -0.85 -4.65 -2.86
C ILE A 37 -1.70 -3.61 -3.58
N LEU A 38 -1.59 -3.57 -4.91
CA LEU A 38 -2.54 -2.83 -5.73
C LEU A 38 -3.81 -3.66 -5.90
N PRO A 39 -4.98 -3.16 -5.44
CA PRO A 39 -6.22 -3.90 -5.56
C PRO A 39 -6.66 -4.01 -7.02
N ILE A 40 -7.36 -5.10 -7.33
CA ILE A 40 -8.08 -5.27 -8.59
C ILE A 40 -9.55 -4.92 -8.41
N ASN A 41 -10.21 -4.53 -9.50
CA ASN A 41 -11.66 -4.40 -9.48
C ASN A 41 -12.32 -5.78 -9.65
N PHE A 42 -12.48 -6.48 -8.53
CA PHE A 42 -13.05 -7.83 -8.48
C PHE A 42 -14.50 -7.87 -9.00
N LEU A 43 -15.30 -6.83 -8.76
CA LEU A 43 -16.70 -6.80 -9.13
C LEU A 43 -16.92 -6.82 -10.65
N LEU A 44 -15.99 -6.24 -11.40
CA LEU A 44 -16.04 -6.20 -12.87
C LEU A 44 -15.53 -7.48 -13.55
N ARG A 45 -15.08 -8.48 -12.77
CA ARG A 45 -14.59 -9.74 -13.34
C ARG A 45 -15.73 -10.69 -13.66
N SER A 46 -15.54 -11.52 -14.68
CA SER A 46 -16.46 -12.60 -15.02
C SER A 46 -16.58 -13.63 -13.89
N ALA A 47 -17.63 -14.44 -13.91
CA ALA A 47 -17.84 -15.47 -12.89
C ALA A 47 -16.69 -16.50 -12.82
N SER A 48 -16.10 -16.84 -13.98
CA SER A 48 -14.96 -17.77 -14.05
C SER A 48 -13.68 -17.13 -13.46
N GLU A 49 -13.39 -15.87 -13.80
CA GLU A 49 -12.26 -15.14 -13.23
C GLU A 49 -12.40 -14.97 -11.72
N LYS A 50 -13.59 -14.63 -11.23
CA LYS A 50 -13.86 -14.53 -9.80
C LYS A 50 -13.55 -15.83 -9.06
N ARG A 51 -13.98 -16.98 -9.60
CA ARG A 51 -13.68 -18.29 -9.02
C ARG A 51 -12.18 -18.58 -9.00
N ASN A 52 -11.47 -18.28 -10.09
CA ASN A 52 -10.03 -18.49 -10.18
C ASN A 52 -9.25 -17.61 -9.18
N ILE A 53 -9.65 -16.35 -9.03
CA ILE A 53 -9.09 -15.42 -8.04
C ILE A 53 -9.27 -15.96 -6.63
N ILE A 54 -10.49 -16.36 -6.27
CA ILE A 54 -10.80 -16.92 -4.94
C ILE A 54 -9.99 -18.19 -4.69
N TYR A 55 -9.91 -19.09 -5.67
CA TYR A 55 -9.15 -20.33 -5.54
C TYR A 55 -7.65 -20.07 -5.36
N SER A 56 -7.07 -19.17 -6.16
CA SER A 56 -5.65 -18.80 -6.06
C SER A 56 -5.33 -18.14 -4.72
N PHE A 57 -6.19 -17.25 -4.25
CA PHE A 57 -6.03 -16.61 -2.95
C PHE A 57 -6.16 -17.61 -1.79
N ALA A 58 -7.15 -18.48 -1.82
CA ALA A 58 -7.31 -19.55 -0.83
C ALA A 58 -6.12 -20.51 -0.81
N SER A 59 -5.55 -20.81 -1.99
CA SER A 59 -4.33 -21.63 -2.11
C SER A 59 -3.12 -20.94 -1.49
N TYR A 60 -2.99 -19.63 -1.67
CA TYR A 60 -1.97 -18.84 -0.98
C TYR A 60 -2.11 -18.89 0.54
N LEU A 61 -3.32 -18.69 1.06
CA LEU A 61 -3.55 -18.69 2.51
C LEU A 61 -3.19 -20.02 3.18
N LYS A 62 -3.28 -21.16 2.47
CA LYS A 62 -2.87 -22.47 2.99
C LYS A 62 -1.37 -22.61 3.24
N ILE A 63 -0.55 -21.86 2.50
CA ILE A 63 0.91 -21.93 2.54
C ILE A 63 1.55 -20.66 3.09
N ALA A 64 0.73 -19.66 3.39
CA ALA A 64 1.21 -18.39 3.93
C ALA A 64 1.89 -18.58 5.30
N PRO A 65 2.90 -17.76 5.62
CA PRO A 65 3.50 -17.80 6.95
C PRO A 65 2.46 -17.59 8.05
N PRO A 66 2.58 -18.29 9.20
CA PRO A 66 1.59 -18.21 10.29
C PRO A 66 1.46 -16.79 10.87
N ASN A 67 2.52 -15.98 10.78
CA ASN A 67 2.57 -14.60 11.29
C ASN A 67 2.21 -13.56 10.22
N LEU A 68 1.67 -13.98 9.07
CA LEU A 68 1.22 -13.04 8.04
C LEU A 68 0.08 -12.17 8.54
N GLN A 69 0.22 -10.86 8.38
CA GLN A 69 -0.82 -9.90 8.72
C GLN A 69 -1.28 -9.14 7.46
N PHE A 70 -2.58 -8.86 7.42
CA PHE A 70 -3.19 -7.98 6.43
C PHE A 70 -3.51 -6.65 7.09
N LYS A 71 -3.00 -5.55 6.52
CA LYS A 71 -3.29 -4.20 6.99
C LYS A 71 -4.02 -3.43 5.91
N ILE A 72 -5.17 -2.87 6.27
CA ILE A 72 -5.95 -1.99 5.39
C ILE A 72 -5.93 -0.61 6.03
N LEU A 73 -5.41 0.36 5.30
CA LEU A 73 -5.42 1.76 5.72
C LEU A 73 -6.41 2.52 4.84
N SER A 74 -7.38 3.17 5.50
CA SER A 74 -8.31 4.08 4.85
C SER A 74 -7.82 5.51 5.06
N LYS A 75 -7.69 6.26 3.97
CA LYS A 75 -7.33 7.68 3.98
C LYS A 75 -8.39 8.45 3.21
N LYS A 76 -8.79 9.61 3.71
CA LYS A 76 -9.57 10.54 2.90
C LYS A 76 -8.77 10.86 1.64
N ALA A 77 -9.39 10.73 0.47
CA ALA A 77 -8.75 11.10 -0.78
C ALA A 77 -8.51 12.61 -0.77
N ASP A 78 -7.28 13.01 -0.97
CA ASP A 78 -6.98 14.42 -1.22
C ASP A 78 -7.18 14.68 -2.71
N ILE A 79 -8.32 15.26 -3.04
CA ILE A 79 -8.66 15.62 -4.41
C ILE A 79 -8.30 17.08 -4.73
N LYS A 80 -7.69 17.81 -3.79
CA LYS A 80 -7.35 19.23 -3.96
C LYS A 80 -6.44 19.43 -5.16
N ASP A 81 -5.35 18.67 -5.24
CA ASP A 81 -4.39 18.75 -6.34
C ASP A 81 -5.06 18.47 -7.69
N TYR A 82 -6.01 17.52 -7.72
CA TYR A 82 -6.77 17.21 -8.93
C TYR A 82 -7.72 18.34 -9.34
N ILE A 83 -8.42 18.93 -8.36
CA ILE A 83 -9.29 20.10 -8.61
C ILE A 83 -8.47 21.30 -9.09
N GLU A 84 -7.30 21.55 -8.47
CA GLU A 84 -6.41 22.63 -8.89
C GLU A 84 -5.84 22.41 -10.29
N LYS A 85 -5.57 21.16 -10.67
CA LYS A 85 -5.16 20.83 -12.04
C LYS A 85 -6.28 21.17 -13.03
N ILE A 86 -7.51 20.75 -12.77
CA ILE A 86 -8.66 21.05 -13.62
C ILE A 86 -8.87 22.57 -13.76
N ARG A 87 -8.75 23.33 -12.66
CA ARG A 87 -8.89 24.78 -12.69
C ARG A 87 -7.81 25.43 -13.56
N ARG A 88 -6.55 25.00 -13.43
CA ARG A 88 -5.46 25.50 -14.28
C ARG A 88 -5.66 25.17 -15.77
N GLU A 89 -6.20 23.99 -16.06
CA GLU A 89 -6.53 23.61 -17.43
C GLU A 89 -7.70 24.47 -17.96
N ALA A 90 -8.70 24.77 -17.14
CA ALA A 90 -9.81 25.66 -17.50
C ALA A 90 -9.35 27.10 -17.78
N GLU A 91 -8.37 27.63 -17.02
CA GLU A 91 -7.80 28.95 -17.24
C GLU A 91 -7.06 29.06 -18.60
N GLN A 92 -6.50 27.95 -19.08
CA GLN A 92 -5.78 27.87 -20.36
C GLN A 92 -6.70 27.54 -21.55
N GLU A 93 -7.94 27.14 -21.28
CA GLU A 93 -8.90 26.75 -22.32
C GLU A 93 -9.41 27.98 -23.06
N THR A 94 -9.35 27.92 -24.39
CA THR A 94 -9.76 29.00 -25.28
C THR A 94 -11.24 28.93 -25.65
N ASP A 95 -11.84 27.73 -25.65
CA ASP A 95 -13.27 27.54 -25.90
C ASP A 95 -14.06 27.80 -24.60
N GLU A 96 -14.90 28.83 -24.65
CA GLU A 96 -15.71 29.26 -23.50
C GLU A 96 -16.67 28.17 -22.99
N ARG A 97 -17.17 27.31 -23.87
CA ARG A 97 -18.04 26.18 -23.47
C ARG A 97 -17.27 25.10 -22.74
N CYS A 98 -16.08 24.78 -23.24
CA CYS A 98 -15.19 23.82 -22.58
C CYS A 98 -14.71 24.33 -21.23
N ARG A 99 -14.37 25.61 -21.14
CA ARG A 99 -13.98 26.24 -19.87
C ARG A 99 -15.09 26.20 -18.84
N THR A 100 -16.34 26.59 -19.23
CA THR A 100 -17.50 26.54 -18.34
C THR A 100 -17.76 25.11 -17.84
N LEU A 101 -17.66 24.11 -18.71
CA LEU A 101 -17.82 22.69 -18.34
C LEU A 101 -16.77 22.24 -17.33
N GLN A 102 -15.51 22.61 -17.52
CA GLN A 102 -14.42 22.28 -16.62
C GLN A 102 -14.59 22.95 -15.24
N GLU A 103 -15.03 24.21 -15.22
CA GLU A 103 -15.31 24.92 -13.97
C GLU A 103 -16.48 24.28 -13.20
N ASP A 104 -17.56 23.92 -13.89
CA ASP A 104 -18.71 23.26 -13.27
C ASP A 104 -18.35 21.85 -12.77
N TYR A 105 -17.49 21.13 -13.51
CA TYR A 105 -16.95 19.86 -13.06
C TYR A 105 -16.06 20.02 -11.82
N ALA A 106 -15.22 21.04 -11.76
CA ALA A 106 -14.43 21.36 -10.56
C ALA A 106 -15.29 21.71 -9.35
N LYS A 107 -16.38 22.44 -9.55
CA LYS A 107 -17.38 22.73 -8.49
C LYS A 107 -18.05 21.45 -7.99
N LEU A 108 -18.50 20.59 -8.92
CA LEU A 108 -19.12 19.29 -8.58
C LEU A 108 -18.15 18.42 -7.78
N LEU A 109 -16.89 18.29 -8.20
CA LEU A 109 -15.87 17.56 -7.48
C LEU A 109 -15.61 18.13 -6.10
N THR A 110 -15.62 19.45 -5.96
CA THR A 110 -15.45 20.11 -4.65
C THR A 110 -16.61 19.74 -3.71
N GLN A 111 -17.83 19.68 -4.21
CA GLN A 111 -19.00 19.29 -3.42
C GLN A 111 -19.00 17.81 -3.06
N LEU A 112 -18.61 16.93 -3.99
CA LEU A 112 -18.54 15.48 -3.76
C LEU A 112 -17.35 15.09 -2.87
N GLY A 113 -16.20 15.71 -3.09
CA GLY A 113 -14.96 15.37 -2.40
C GLY A 113 -14.90 15.77 -0.94
N THR A 114 -15.73 16.73 -0.52
CA THR A 114 -15.87 17.08 0.90
C THR A 114 -16.60 16.02 1.70
N ARG A 115 -17.31 15.10 1.05
CA ARG A 115 -18.20 14.17 1.72
C ARG A 115 -17.66 12.74 1.87
N GLU A 116 -17.01 12.09 0.89
CA GLU A 116 -16.82 10.64 1.00
C GLU A 116 -15.71 9.98 0.15
N ALA A 117 -14.80 10.69 -0.47
CA ALA A 117 -13.74 10.02 -1.21
C ALA A 117 -12.75 9.36 -0.25
N ILE A 118 -12.90 8.06 -0.03
CA ILE A 118 -11.96 7.27 0.78
C ILE A 118 -11.12 6.41 -0.15
N THR A 119 -9.81 6.59 -0.11
CA THR A 119 -8.85 5.65 -0.72
C THR A 119 -8.45 4.60 0.31
N ARG A 120 -8.31 3.36 -0.13
CA ARG A 120 -7.82 2.26 0.70
C ARG A 120 -6.51 1.75 0.15
N ARG A 121 -5.53 1.60 1.03
CA ARG A 121 -4.25 0.96 0.73
C ARG A 121 -4.19 -0.38 1.47
N PHE A 122 -3.69 -1.39 0.79
CA PHE A 122 -3.64 -2.77 1.29
C PHE A 122 -2.18 -3.19 1.43
N PHE A 123 -1.85 -3.75 2.60
CA PHE A 123 -0.49 -4.15 2.90
C PHE A 123 -0.47 -5.59 3.41
N LEU A 124 0.56 -6.34 3.01
CA LEU A 124 0.99 -7.57 3.66
C LEU A 124 2.20 -7.28 4.52
N ILE A 125 2.16 -7.77 5.74
CA ILE A 125 3.21 -7.63 6.73
C ILE A 125 3.73 -9.03 7.04
N PHE A 126 5.00 -9.26 6.75
CA PHE A 126 5.73 -10.50 7.03
C PHE A 126 6.64 -10.27 8.22
N GLU A 127 6.60 -11.17 9.18
CA GLU A 127 7.47 -11.15 10.34
C GLU A 127 8.33 -12.41 10.37
N TYR A 128 9.62 -12.25 10.64
CA TYR A 128 10.53 -13.39 10.82
C TYR A 128 10.23 -14.06 12.16
N PRO A 129 9.98 -15.38 12.20
CA PRO A 129 9.70 -16.08 13.45
C PRO A 129 10.98 -16.16 14.30
N LEU A 130 10.95 -15.51 15.46
CA LEU A 130 12.02 -15.63 16.45
C LEU A 130 11.81 -16.94 17.25
N SER A 131 12.72 -17.87 17.13
CA SER A 131 12.71 -19.10 17.95
C SER A 131 13.75 -19.02 19.07
N GLY A 132 13.30 -18.65 20.26
CA GLY A 132 14.09 -18.70 21.49
C GLY A 132 15.23 -17.68 21.58
N THR A 133 16.21 -17.94 22.43
CA THR A 133 17.36 -17.08 22.78
C THR A 133 18.52 -17.09 21.78
N LYS A 134 18.34 -17.65 20.58
CA LYS A 134 19.41 -17.71 19.58
C LYS A 134 19.55 -16.36 18.86
N SER A 135 20.80 -15.95 18.66
CA SER A 135 21.15 -14.83 17.82
C SER A 135 20.57 -15.03 16.40
N VAL A 136 19.88 -14.03 15.87
CA VAL A 136 19.31 -14.10 14.52
C VAL A 136 20.43 -14.06 13.50
N ASN A 137 20.51 -15.09 12.65
CA ASN A 137 21.37 -15.05 11.48
C ASN A 137 20.71 -14.11 10.43
N GLU A 138 21.34 -12.98 10.16
CA GLU A 138 20.81 -11.97 9.22
C GLU A 138 20.55 -12.56 7.83
N ARG A 139 21.39 -13.46 7.36
CA ARG A 139 21.25 -14.10 6.06
C ARG A 139 20.00 -14.97 5.99
N ASP A 140 19.78 -15.81 7.00
CA ASP A 140 18.63 -16.71 7.06
C ASP A 140 17.32 -15.93 7.20
N MET A 141 17.32 -14.89 8.03
CA MET A 141 16.21 -13.97 8.20
C MET A 141 15.86 -13.29 6.87
N PHE A 142 16.86 -12.77 6.17
CA PHE A 142 16.64 -12.10 4.89
C PHE A 142 16.10 -13.06 3.82
N LEU A 143 16.67 -14.26 3.70
CA LEU A 143 16.20 -15.28 2.77
C LEU A 143 14.77 -15.73 3.06
N TYR A 144 14.43 -15.90 4.34
CA TYR A 144 13.06 -16.24 4.75
C TYR A 144 12.05 -15.17 4.31
N LEU A 145 12.30 -13.90 4.67
CA LEU A 145 11.41 -12.80 4.33
C LEU A 145 11.30 -12.60 2.81
N GLN A 146 12.41 -12.76 2.08
CA GLN A 146 12.41 -12.66 0.63
C GLN A 146 11.61 -13.80 -0.02
N SER A 147 11.79 -15.04 0.46
CA SER A 147 11.03 -16.20 -0.02
C SER A 147 9.52 -16.04 0.24
N ALA A 148 9.15 -15.58 1.43
CA ALA A 148 7.74 -15.31 1.78
C ALA A 148 7.10 -14.27 0.83
N VAL A 149 7.82 -13.17 0.56
CA VAL A 149 7.38 -12.14 -0.38
C VAL A 149 7.26 -12.67 -1.81
N GLN A 150 8.24 -13.45 -2.29
CA GLN A 150 8.20 -14.02 -3.63
C GLN A 150 7.03 -15.01 -3.80
N THR A 151 6.76 -15.81 -2.77
CA THR A 151 5.60 -16.71 -2.76
C THR A 151 4.30 -15.91 -2.83
N ALA A 152 4.14 -14.88 -2.01
CA ALA A 152 2.98 -13.99 -2.07
C ALA A 152 2.84 -13.35 -3.47
N LYS A 153 3.94 -12.84 -4.02
CA LYS A 153 3.96 -12.23 -5.36
C LYS A 153 3.45 -13.20 -6.43
N LYS A 154 3.93 -14.43 -6.42
CA LYS A 154 3.51 -15.46 -7.38
C LYS A 154 2.01 -15.71 -7.33
N TYR A 155 1.45 -15.95 -6.15
CA TYR A 155 0.03 -16.27 -6.00
C TYR A 155 -0.88 -15.06 -6.24
N LEU A 156 -0.48 -13.87 -5.77
CA LEU A 156 -1.26 -12.65 -5.98
C LEU A 156 -1.24 -12.20 -7.44
N ALA A 157 -0.15 -12.44 -8.18
CA ALA A 157 -0.12 -12.22 -9.62
C ALA A 157 -1.15 -13.12 -10.35
N MET A 158 -1.35 -14.36 -9.90
CA MET A 158 -2.41 -15.23 -10.42
C MET A 158 -3.82 -14.71 -10.11
N CYS A 159 -3.96 -13.88 -9.07
CA CYS A 159 -5.19 -13.15 -8.78
C CYS A 159 -5.33 -11.86 -9.60
N GLY A 160 -4.34 -11.50 -10.42
CA GLY A 160 -4.31 -10.24 -11.17
C GLY A 160 -3.85 -9.02 -10.35
N ASN A 161 -3.36 -9.22 -9.13
CA ASN A 161 -2.84 -8.15 -8.28
C ASN A 161 -1.37 -7.86 -8.61
N CYS A 162 -1.01 -6.57 -8.63
CA CYS A 162 0.38 -6.15 -8.65
C CYS A 162 0.87 -5.83 -7.23
N LEU A 163 2.14 -6.14 -6.96
CA LEU A 163 2.80 -5.77 -5.72
C LEU A 163 3.72 -4.58 -5.95
N LEU A 164 3.59 -3.57 -5.12
CA LEU A 164 4.56 -2.49 -5.02
C LEU A 164 5.52 -2.80 -3.86
N TYR A 165 6.80 -2.74 -4.16
CA TYR A 165 7.81 -2.79 -3.11
C TYR A 165 7.83 -1.45 -2.39
N THR A 166 7.65 -1.44 -1.09
CA THR A 166 8.08 -0.30 -0.27
C THR A 166 9.61 -0.39 -0.16
N SER A 167 10.26 0.48 -0.90
CA SER A 167 11.72 0.68 -0.79
C SER A 167 12.06 1.34 0.55
#